data_2ed40d42839027e97dc95b4a1109111f
#
_entry.id   2ed40d42839027e97dc95b4a1109111f
#
_cell.length_a   1.000
_cell.length_b   1.000
_cell.length_c   1.000
_cell.angle_alpha   90.00
_cell.angle_beta   90.00
_cell.angle_gamma   90.00
#
_symmetry.space_group_name_H-M   'P 1'
#
loop_
_entity.id
_entity.type
_entity.pdbx_description
1 polymer ?
#
loop_
_entity_poly.entity_id
_entity_poly.type
_entity_poly.pdbx_seq_one_letter_code
_entity_poly.pdbx_strand_id
1 'polypeptide(L)'
;MADYFPLWLTFRLRFLELASAVQGRTNGLHGALTDVGLRLLARRTVPTERNTNQGRLSNRFARLLRHSVAMQPARLLLYGGVHRLGDSRVAGLPERNIRGAAGCTRNYNNKREYPMSKLPKALLALACVSCLSLSAYAQEAVVTLKVHHFLPAHSLTQANLLKPWADEITEASDGRIQFQFYPSMQLGGTPPQLVDQVRDGVSDIVWTLPGYNSGRFPLISVFEQPFMSRSAEATSQAMWEFVAKHGEKEFAGMHLLATHTTDGALIHTGKKPIIRMADFRGKKIRAANRTSTKLISLLGGTPVAMPVPQIPEALSKGVVDGAIVPWDVVPALKLHELVGHHTEMAEGKPALMYTVMILAMNPATYEGLPEDLRKIIDERSGAVLSRRAGQLFDEIAVQNGHRLAESRGNKIHQLSEDEQQKWMKVAERLDQDWIKEVEGKGYANGAALLEDARQLIQQHSDTATR
;
A
#
# COMPACT_ATOMS: atom_id res chain seq x y z
N MET A 1 30.16 19.06 33.63
CA MET A 1 28.84 19.68 33.59
C MET A 1 28.63 20.64 32.42
N ALA A 2 29.62 20.85 31.58
CA ALA A 2 29.56 21.80 30.44
C ALA A 2 29.07 21.19 29.13
N ASP A 3 29.03 19.87 28.99
CA ASP A 3 28.76 19.20 27.69
C ASP A 3 27.29 18.86 27.41
N TYR A 4 26.37 19.17 28.35
CA TYR A 4 24.96 18.85 28.18
C TYR A 4 24.07 20.06 27.83
N PHE A 5 24.62 21.26 27.82
CA PHE A 5 23.88 22.49 27.55
C PHE A 5 23.40 22.63 26.08
N PRO A 6 24.17 22.22 25.05
CA PRO A 6 23.74 22.31 23.67
C PRO A 6 22.59 21.34 23.33
N LEU A 7 22.59 20.16 23.93
CA LEU A 7 21.54 19.15 23.70
C LEU A 7 20.16 19.56 24.28
N TRP A 8 20.19 20.26 25.43
CA TRP A 8 18.98 20.73 26.10
C TRP A 8 18.33 21.90 25.34
N LEU A 9 19.13 22.80 24.77
CA LEU A 9 18.65 23.91 23.97
C LEU A 9 18.03 23.45 22.63
N THR A 10 18.67 22.49 21.99
CA THR A 10 18.14 21.88 20.73
C THR A 10 16.85 21.11 20.97
N PHE A 11 16.72 20.45 22.12
CA PHE A 11 15.49 19.73 22.49
C PHE A 11 14.36 20.71 22.79
N ARG A 12 14.64 21.84 23.43
CA ARG A 12 13.63 22.87 23.77
C ARG A 12 13.13 23.60 22.52
N LEU A 13 14.01 23.88 21.56
CA LEU A 13 13.63 24.53 20.30
C LEU A 13 12.76 23.61 19.43
N ARG A 14 13.09 22.33 19.29
CA ARG A 14 12.26 21.36 18.57
C ARG A 14 10.91 21.09 19.24
N PHE A 15 10.87 21.16 20.58
CA PHE A 15 9.59 20.97 21.30
C PHE A 15 8.65 22.18 21.10
N LEU A 16 9.19 23.39 21.03
CA LEU A 16 8.42 24.60 20.74
C LEU A 16 7.92 24.64 19.27
N GLU A 17 8.71 24.15 18.33
CA GLU A 17 8.30 23.99 16.92
C GLU A 17 7.18 22.94 16.77
N LEU A 18 7.28 21.81 17.45
CA LEU A 18 6.21 20.80 17.46
C LEU A 18 4.92 21.29 18.13
N ALA A 19 5.04 22.03 19.22
CA ALA A 19 3.88 22.61 19.91
C ALA A 19 3.19 23.68 19.05
N SER A 20 3.95 24.48 18.31
CA SER A 20 3.42 25.49 17.37
C SER A 20 2.75 24.84 16.15
N ALA A 21 3.30 23.75 15.61
CA ALA A 21 2.72 23.00 14.50
C ALA A 21 1.41 22.29 14.87
N VAL A 22 1.27 21.86 16.13
CA VAL A 22 0.04 21.22 16.64
C VAL A 22 -1.07 22.25 16.91
N GLN A 23 -0.73 23.48 17.28
CA GLN A 23 -1.69 24.54 17.55
C GLN A 23 -2.34 25.12 16.28
N GLY A 24 -1.73 24.90 15.10
CA GLY A 24 -2.24 25.37 13.81
C GLY A 24 -3.30 24.46 13.15
N ARG A 25 -3.52 23.25 13.63
CA ARG A 25 -4.46 22.28 13.03
C ARG A 25 -5.13 21.43 14.09
N THR A 26 -6.20 21.85 14.73
CA THR A 26 -7.30 20.95 15.15
C THR A 26 -8.25 21.67 16.09
N ASN A 27 -9.45 21.92 15.63
CA ASN A 27 -10.63 21.98 16.46
C ASN A 27 -11.13 20.54 16.63
N GLY A 28 -11.07 19.98 17.82
CA GLY A 28 -11.96 18.91 18.26
C GLY A 28 -11.43 17.50 18.51
N LEU A 29 -10.21 17.30 19.09
CA LEU A 29 -9.84 15.96 19.64
C LEU A 29 -8.67 16.08 20.65
N HIS A 30 -8.87 16.79 21.75
CA HIS A 30 -7.76 17.19 22.64
C HIS A 30 -7.52 16.29 23.87
N GLY A 31 -8.27 15.23 24.09
CA GLY A 31 -8.16 14.44 25.35
C GLY A 31 -7.34 13.13 25.29
N ALA A 32 -7.33 12.46 24.13
CA ALA A 32 -6.82 11.09 24.06
C ALA A 32 -5.39 10.96 23.52
N LEU A 33 -4.92 11.93 22.73
CA LEU A 33 -3.62 11.82 22.03
C LEU A 33 -2.41 12.24 22.90
N THR A 34 -2.62 13.07 23.90
CA THR A 34 -1.55 13.55 24.80
C THR A 34 -1.07 12.49 25.79
N ASP A 35 -1.95 11.59 26.26
CA ASP A 35 -1.58 10.56 27.24
C ASP A 35 -0.82 9.38 26.59
N VAL A 36 -1.15 9.03 25.35
CA VAL A 36 -0.47 7.98 24.58
C VAL A 36 0.89 8.44 24.07
N GLY A 37 1.02 9.68 23.63
CA GLY A 37 2.30 10.25 23.17
C GLY A 37 3.33 10.36 24.30
N LEU A 38 2.92 10.75 25.48
CA LEU A 38 3.77 10.84 26.68
C LEU A 38 4.22 9.47 27.20
N ARG A 39 3.38 8.45 27.10
CA ARG A 39 3.73 7.05 27.50
C ARG A 39 4.72 6.38 26.52
N LEU A 40 4.64 6.70 25.25
CA LEU A 40 5.57 6.20 24.23
C LEU A 40 6.97 6.86 24.30
N LEU A 41 7.02 8.15 24.62
CA LEU A 41 8.29 8.85 24.84
C LEU A 41 9.02 8.37 26.09
N ALA A 42 8.29 8.10 27.18
CA ALA A 42 8.86 7.60 28.41
C ALA A 42 9.44 6.16 28.29
N ARG A 43 8.93 5.36 27.35
CA ARG A 43 9.44 3.99 27.13
C ARG A 43 10.70 3.93 26.23
N ARG A 44 10.98 4.96 25.44
CA ARG A 44 12.14 4.96 24.52
C ARG A 44 13.40 5.59 25.06
N THR A 45 13.36 6.23 26.24
CA THR A 45 14.50 6.99 26.76
C THR A 45 15.17 6.39 27.99
N VAL A 46 14.83 5.17 28.37
CA VAL A 46 15.46 4.50 29.51
C VAL A 46 16.38 3.38 29.03
N PRO A 47 17.72 3.55 29.09
CA PRO A 47 18.63 2.41 28.95
C PRO A 47 18.54 1.53 30.19
N THR A 48 18.46 0.24 29.98
CA THR A 48 18.51 -0.79 31.01
C THR A 48 19.94 -0.95 31.51
N GLU A 49 20.37 -0.11 32.46
CA GLU A 49 21.51 -0.43 33.31
C GLU A 49 21.24 -0.02 34.76
N ARG A 50 21.47 -0.97 35.65
CA ARG A 50 21.33 -0.84 37.10
C ARG A 50 22.39 0.10 37.66
N ASN A 51 21.99 1.30 38.04
CA ASN A 51 22.76 2.08 38.96
C ASN A 51 21.83 2.85 39.92
N THR A 52 21.93 2.57 41.21
CA THR A 52 20.99 2.90 42.28
C THR A 52 20.86 4.39 42.62
N ASN A 53 21.67 5.26 42.03
CA ASN A 53 21.62 6.71 42.29
C ASN A 53 20.79 7.53 41.26
N GLN A 54 20.37 6.96 40.15
CA GLN A 54 19.54 7.67 39.16
C GLN A 54 18.03 7.60 39.45
N GLY A 55 17.57 6.67 40.24
CA GLY A 55 16.14 6.51 40.57
C GLY A 55 15.55 7.67 41.39
N ARG A 56 16.37 8.40 42.14
CA ARG A 56 15.90 9.55 42.95
C ARG A 56 15.71 10.84 42.12
N LEU A 57 16.44 11.01 41.02
CA LEU A 57 16.28 12.15 40.11
C LEU A 57 15.06 12.00 39.16
N SER A 58 14.79 10.78 38.71
CA SER A 58 13.65 10.49 37.85
C SER A 58 12.30 10.73 38.57
N ASN A 59 12.22 10.39 39.86
CA ASN A 59 10.99 10.61 40.64
C ASN A 59 10.74 12.08 41.02
N ARG A 60 11.79 12.90 41.13
CA ARG A 60 11.63 14.35 41.33
C ARG A 60 11.15 15.04 40.04
N PHE A 61 11.61 14.60 38.89
CA PHE A 61 11.20 15.14 37.59
C PHE A 61 9.73 14.79 37.26
N ALA A 62 9.31 13.57 37.56
CA ALA A 62 7.90 13.15 37.40
C ALA A 62 6.94 13.90 38.35
N ARG A 63 7.39 14.33 39.54
CA ARG A 63 6.57 15.16 40.46
C ARG A 63 6.47 16.62 39.99
N LEU A 64 7.54 17.18 39.43
CA LEU A 64 7.53 18.54 38.86
C LEU A 64 6.59 18.65 37.65
N LEU A 65 6.57 17.65 36.77
CA LEU A 65 5.64 17.61 35.64
C LEU A 65 4.15 17.49 36.06
N ARG A 66 3.86 16.80 37.17
CA ARG A 66 2.46 16.68 37.67
C ARG A 66 1.93 17.98 38.28
N HIS A 67 2.80 18.85 38.81
CA HIS A 67 2.35 20.14 39.37
C HIS A 67 2.19 21.25 38.33
N SER A 68 2.80 21.14 37.14
CA SER A 68 2.66 22.12 36.07
C SER A 68 1.42 21.95 35.21
N VAL A 69 0.69 20.83 35.32
CA VAL A 69 -0.52 20.52 34.51
C VAL A 69 -1.83 20.82 35.26
N ALA A 70 -1.75 21.24 36.53
CA ALA A 70 -2.92 21.46 37.39
C ALA A 70 -3.39 22.92 37.43
N MET A 71 -3.10 23.77 36.45
CA MET A 71 -3.70 25.09 36.33
C MET A 71 -4.89 25.10 35.37
N GLN A 72 -6.03 25.43 35.90
CA GLN A 72 -7.40 25.41 35.45
C GLN A 72 -7.67 26.07 34.09
N PRO A 73 -8.70 25.60 33.34
CA PRO A 73 -9.30 26.37 32.26
C PRO A 73 -10.41 27.28 32.77
N ALA A 74 -10.30 28.59 32.49
CA ALA A 74 -11.34 29.57 32.70
C ALA A 74 -12.55 29.34 31.78
N ARG A 75 -13.74 29.57 32.34
CA ARG A 75 -15.05 29.52 31.67
C ARG A 75 -15.14 30.54 30.55
N LEU A 76 -15.57 30.12 29.37
CA LEU A 76 -16.18 30.99 28.38
C LEU A 76 -17.56 30.43 28.04
N LEU A 77 -18.59 31.16 28.49
CA LEU A 77 -19.99 30.98 28.10
C LEU A 77 -20.20 31.69 26.75
N LEU A 78 -20.63 30.98 25.75
CA LEU A 78 -21.20 31.55 24.54
C LEU A 78 -22.59 30.98 24.31
N TYR A 79 -23.56 31.87 24.35
CA TYR A 79 -24.95 31.73 23.93
C TYR A 79 -25.03 31.40 22.43
N GLY A 80 -25.80 30.40 22.07
CA GLY A 80 -26.17 30.14 20.70
C GLY A 80 -27.53 29.45 20.66
N GLY A 81 -28.60 30.26 20.54
CA GLY A 81 -29.96 29.76 20.37
C GLY A 81 -30.22 29.34 18.93
N VAL A 82 -30.80 28.17 18.77
CA VAL A 82 -31.41 27.72 17.50
C VAL A 82 -32.87 27.44 17.77
N HIS A 83 -33.73 28.24 17.13
CA HIS A 83 -35.16 28.03 17.04
C HIS A 83 -35.48 26.85 16.10
N ARG A 84 -36.32 25.94 16.54
CA ARG A 84 -37.15 25.06 15.68
C ARG A 84 -38.61 25.22 16.05
N LEU A 85 -39.39 25.55 15.05
CA LEU A 85 -40.84 25.59 15.03
C LEU A 85 -41.42 24.17 15.07
N GLY A 86 -42.54 24.04 15.75
CA GLY A 86 -43.40 22.85 15.66
C GLY A 86 -44.69 23.01 16.49
N ASP A 87 -45.81 23.05 15.77
CA ASP A 87 -47.23 23.16 16.11
C ASP A 87 -47.73 22.50 17.40
N SER A 88 -48.65 23.13 18.14
CA SER A 88 -50.07 22.73 18.24
C SER A 88 -50.79 23.38 19.44
N ARG A 89 -51.88 24.08 19.13
CA ARG A 89 -53.22 24.28 19.74
C ARG A 89 -53.42 24.00 21.25
N VAL A 90 -54.10 24.95 21.93
CA VAL A 90 -55.49 24.95 22.45
C VAL A 90 -55.66 25.92 23.66
N ALA A 91 -56.62 26.84 23.48
CA ALA A 91 -57.67 27.39 24.36
C ALA A 91 -57.38 28.08 25.71
N GLY A 92 -58.04 29.25 25.85
CA GLY A 92 -58.73 29.64 27.10
C GLY A 92 -58.35 31.00 27.71
N LEU A 93 -59.13 31.99 27.41
CA LEU A 93 -59.47 33.26 28.04
C LEU A 93 -59.27 33.39 29.57
N PRO A 94 -59.35 34.60 30.26
CA PRO A 94 -59.97 35.87 29.84
C PRO A 94 -59.21 37.20 30.25
N GLU A 95 -59.81 38.28 29.74
CA GLU A 95 -59.52 39.68 29.95
C GLU A 95 -59.44 40.15 31.41
N ARG A 96 -58.57 41.17 31.65
CA ARG A 96 -58.85 42.22 32.63
C ARG A 96 -58.29 43.58 32.18
N ASN A 97 -59.22 44.47 32.01
CA ASN A 97 -59.13 45.91 31.84
C ASN A 97 -58.38 46.58 33.00
N ILE A 98 -57.49 47.55 32.70
CA ILE A 98 -57.31 48.76 33.55
C ILE A 98 -56.97 49.93 32.66
N ARG A 99 -57.82 50.90 32.81
CA ARG A 99 -57.75 52.30 32.22
C ARG A 99 -56.69 53.13 32.94
N GLY A 100 -56.06 54.04 32.19
CA GLY A 100 -55.85 55.43 32.67
C GLY A 100 -54.40 55.76 32.90
N ALA A 101 -53.85 56.60 32.02
CA ALA A 101 -53.37 57.94 32.40
C ALA A 101 -52.79 58.63 31.13
N ALA A 102 -53.35 59.80 30.90
CA ALA A 102 -53.02 60.73 29.81
C ALA A 102 -51.70 61.48 30.04
N GLY A 103 -51.05 61.84 28.97
CA GLY A 103 -50.31 63.11 28.92
C GLY A 103 -48.81 63.10 28.91
N CYS A 104 -48.21 63.12 27.75
CA CYS A 104 -47.17 64.11 27.44
C CYS A 104 -46.72 64.01 25.99
N THR A 105 -47.30 64.77 25.13
CA THR A 105 -46.80 64.99 23.76
C THR A 105 -45.55 65.80 23.82
N ARG A 106 -44.40 65.26 23.48
CA ARG A 106 -43.22 66.09 23.18
C ARG A 106 -42.82 65.83 21.74
N ASN A 107 -43.18 66.79 20.92
CA ASN A 107 -42.83 66.97 19.53
C ASN A 107 -41.29 66.98 19.37
N TYR A 108 -40.70 66.04 18.70
CA TYR A 108 -39.33 66.10 18.21
C TYR A 108 -39.32 65.79 16.72
N ASN A 109 -39.72 66.80 15.94
CA ASN A 109 -39.41 66.91 14.53
C ASN A 109 -37.94 67.35 14.39
N ASN A 110 -37.02 66.47 14.20
CA ASN A 110 -35.72 66.83 13.69
C ASN A 110 -35.28 65.75 12.65
N LYS A 111 -35.85 65.91 11.45
CA LYS A 111 -35.34 65.20 10.26
C LYS A 111 -34.00 65.82 9.89
N ARG A 112 -32.93 65.30 10.38
CA ARG A 112 -31.61 65.43 9.73
C ARG A 112 -31.57 64.45 8.53
N GLU A 113 -31.91 64.99 7.37
CA GLU A 113 -31.56 64.37 6.09
C GLU A 113 -30.03 64.37 5.95
N TYR A 114 -29.38 63.24 6.11
CA TYR A 114 -28.01 63.09 5.66
C TYR A 114 -28.03 62.92 4.14
N PRO A 115 -27.39 63.83 3.38
CA PRO A 115 -27.32 63.67 1.95
C PRO A 115 -26.46 62.38 1.67
N MET A 116 -27.07 61.35 1.13
CA MET A 116 -26.36 60.24 0.49
C MET A 116 -25.67 60.77 -0.76
N SER A 117 -24.68 61.63 -0.58
CA SER A 117 -23.87 62.11 -1.67
C SER A 117 -22.75 61.13 -1.99
N LYS A 118 -22.94 60.47 -3.16
CA LYS A 118 -21.86 60.09 -4.05
C LYS A 118 -20.76 59.23 -3.40
N LEU A 119 -21.04 57.96 -3.04
CA LEU A 119 -19.98 56.98 -3.05
C LEU A 119 -19.43 56.92 -4.49
N PRO A 120 -18.13 57.16 -4.70
CA PRO A 120 -17.57 57.16 -6.04
C PRO A 120 -17.75 55.76 -6.62
N LYS A 121 -18.33 55.69 -7.84
CA LYS A 121 -18.54 54.46 -8.60
C LYS A 121 -17.25 53.60 -8.70
N ALA A 122 -16.09 54.21 -8.48
CA ALA A 122 -14.79 53.60 -8.39
C ALA A 122 -14.62 52.64 -7.18
N LEU A 123 -15.24 52.94 -6.01
CA LEU A 123 -15.17 52.05 -4.84
C LEU A 123 -16.05 50.80 -5.03
N LEU A 124 -17.19 50.93 -5.72
CA LEU A 124 -18.04 49.77 -6.06
C LEU A 124 -17.38 48.89 -7.13
N ALA A 125 -16.71 49.48 -8.11
CA ALA A 125 -15.94 48.76 -9.11
C ALA A 125 -14.74 48.03 -8.49
N LEU A 126 -14.04 48.63 -7.52
CA LEU A 126 -12.91 48.00 -6.81
C LEU A 126 -13.37 46.83 -5.93
N ALA A 127 -14.54 46.94 -5.28
CA ALA A 127 -15.14 45.84 -4.51
C ALA A 127 -15.58 44.66 -5.39
N CYS A 128 -16.13 44.95 -6.58
CA CYS A 128 -16.46 43.87 -7.56
C CYS A 128 -15.23 43.21 -8.13
N VAL A 129 -14.14 43.91 -8.42
CA VAL A 129 -12.88 43.32 -8.88
C VAL A 129 -12.22 42.48 -7.79
N SER A 130 -12.30 42.92 -6.52
CA SER A 130 -11.79 42.13 -5.38
C SER A 130 -12.61 40.85 -5.13
N CYS A 131 -13.92 40.85 -5.34
CA CYS A 131 -14.77 39.68 -5.24
C CYS A 131 -14.54 38.69 -6.42
N LEU A 132 -14.19 39.17 -7.60
CA LEU A 132 -13.84 38.31 -8.75
C LEU A 132 -12.47 37.65 -8.60
N SER A 133 -11.54 38.28 -7.88
CA SER A 133 -10.22 37.68 -7.60
C SER A 133 -10.25 36.65 -6.48
N LEU A 134 -11.26 36.62 -5.61
CA LEU A 134 -11.41 35.59 -4.57
C LEU A 134 -12.07 34.30 -5.10
N SER A 135 -12.67 34.32 -6.28
CA SER A 135 -13.29 33.11 -6.89
C SER A 135 -12.29 32.17 -7.58
N ALA A 136 -11.02 32.54 -7.67
CA ALA A 136 -10.00 31.74 -8.38
C ALA A 136 -9.25 30.73 -7.49
N TYR A 137 -9.49 30.70 -6.20
CA TYR A 137 -9.04 29.60 -5.33
C TYR A 137 -10.18 28.59 -5.13
N ALA A 138 -10.70 28.03 -6.22
CA ALA A 138 -11.39 26.75 -6.12
C ALA A 138 -10.33 25.75 -5.62
N GLN A 139 -10.40 25.40 -4.36
CA GLN A 139 -9.57 24.32 -3.81
C GLN A 139 -9.88 23.07 -4.64
N GLU A 140 -8.96 22.69 -5.53
CA GLU A 140 -9.14 21.52 -6.39
C GLU A 140 -9.42 20.31 -5.50
N ALA A 141 -10.44 19.55 -5.84
CA ALA A 141 -10.88 18.42 -5.03
C ALA A 141 -9.74 17.39 -4.88
N VAL A 142 -9.40 17.11 -3.64
CA VAL A 142 -8.42 16.05 -3.33
C VAL A 142 -9.10 14.69 -3.50
N VAL A 143 -8.54 13.85 -4.35
CA VAL A 143 -8.97 12.47 -4.56
C VAL A 143 -8.10 11.55 -3.71
N THR A 144 -8.71 10.74 -2.83
CA THR A 144 -7.98 9.73 -2.05
C THR A 144 -8.24 8.35 -2.63
N LEU A 145 -7.19 7.72 -3.17
CA LEU A 145 -7.24 6.39 -3.78
C LEU A 145 -6.88 5.30 -2.75
N LYS A 146 -7.72 4.29 -2.62
CA LYS A 146 -7.51 3.13 -1.75
C LYS A 146 -6.65 2.11 -2.47
N VAL A 147 -5.51 1.75 -1.88
CA VAL A 147 -4.59 0.71 -2.38
C VAL A 147 -4.67 -0.51 -1.47
N HIS A 148 -5.13 -1.63 -1.99
CA HIS A 148 -5.37 -2.86 -1.21
C HIS A 148 -4.47 -3.99 -1.68
N HIS A 149 -3.87 -4.70 -0.72
CA HIS A 149 -3.01 -5.86 -1.00
C HIS A 149 -2.92 -6.82 0.19
N PHE A 150 -2.34 -8.00 -0.03
CA PHE A 150 -2.32 -9.10 0.94
C PHE A 150 -1.05 -9.20 1.80
N LEU A 151 0.03 -8.46 1.48
CA LEU A 151 1.27 -8.47 2.26
C LEU A 151 1.23 -7.48 3.43
N PRO A 152 2.05 -7.67 4.47
CA PRO A 152 2.19 -6.69 5.55
C PRO A 152 2.74 -5.35 5.07
N ALA A 153 2.47 -4.28 5.82
CA ALA A 153 2.90 -2.92 5.49
C ALA A 153 4.45 -2.77 5.39
N HIS A 154 5.20 -3.60 6.09
CA HIS A 154 6.67 -3.59 6.05
C HIS A 154 7.27 -4.45 4.93
N SER A 155 6.44 -5.05 4.06
CA SER A 155 6.93 -5.81 2.91
C SER A 155 7.75 -4.93 1.96
N LEU A 156 8.72 -5.53 1.27
CA LEU A 156 9.51 -4.86 0.24
C LEU A 156 8.60 -4.14 -0.77
N THR A 157 7.55 -4.82 -1.21
CA THR A 157 6.58 -4.29 -2.18
C THR A 157 5.94 -2.99 -1.71
N GLN A 158 5.35 -2.95 -0.49
CA GLN A 158 4.71 -1.71 -0.05
C GLN A 158 5.74 -0.64 0.25
N ALA A 159 6.83 -0.98 0.94
CA ALA A 159 7.78 0.00 1.43
C ALA A 159 8.64 0.63 0.31
N ASN A 160 9.01 -0.16 -0.70
CA ASN A 160 9.99 0.23 -1.70
C ASN A 160 9.44 0.35 -3.14
N LEU A 161 8.23 -0.14 -3.41
CA LEU A 161 7.58 0.01 -4.71
C LEU A 161 6.32 0.87 -4.63
N LEU A 162 5.28 0.41 -3.92
CA LEU A 162 3.96 1.03 -3.96
C LEU A 162 3.95 2.41 -3.29
N LYS A 163 4.60 2.55 -2.13
CA LYS A 163 4.62 3.83 -1.42
C LYS A 163 5.45 4.88 -2.17
N PRO A 164 6.69 4.64 -2.64
CA PRO A 164 7.42 5.60 -3.45
C PRO A 164 6.68 6.02 -4.73
N TRP A 165 6.06 5.08 -5.44
CA TRP A 165 5.23 5.38 -6.61
C TRP A 165 4.05 6.30 -6.26
N ALA A 166 3.36 6.02 -5.15
CA ALA A 166 2.25 6.84 -4.67
C ALA A 166 2.71 8.25 -4.22
N ASP A 167 3.85 8.33 -3.53
CA ASP A 167 4.44 9.61 -3.09
C ASP A 167 4.82 10.50 -4.30
N GLU A 168 5.40 9.91 -5.35
CA GLU A 168 5.75 10.61 -6.61
C GLU A 168 4.50 11.16 -7.33
N ILE A 169 3.39 10.42 -7.34
CA ILE A 169 2.12 10.89 -7.91
C ILE A 169 1.52 12.00 -7.03
N THR A 170 1.57 11.84 -5.72
CA THR A 170 1.08 12.84 -4.78
C THR A 170 1.83 14.16 -4.95
N GLU A 171 3.16 14.12 -5.04
CA GLU A 171 4.00 15.28 -5.29
C GLU A 171 3.70 15.92 -6.65
N ALA A 172 3.66 15.14 -7.71
CA ALA A 172 3.43 15.63 -9.06
C ALA A 172 2.02 16.18 -9.31
N SER A 173 1.04 15.79 -8.48
CA SER A 173 -0.32 16.31 -8.51
C SER A 173 -0.56 17.48 -7.54
N ASP A 174 0.49 18.07 -6.95
CA ASP A 174 0.40 19.09 -5.91
C ASP A 174 -0.54 18.69 -4.76
N GLY A 175 -0.55 17.37 -4.41
CA GLY A 175 -1.38 16.79 -3.36
C GLY A 175 -2.85 16.57 -3.75
N ARG A 176 -3.25 16.78 -5.01
CA ARG A 176 -4.62 16.51 -5.49
C ARG A 176 -4.94 15.01 -5.56
N ILE A 177 -3.93 14.15 -5.71
CA ILE A 177 -4.07 12.71 -5.53
C ILE A 177 -3.35 12.30 -4.25
N GLN A 178 -4.06 11.60 -3.38
CA GLN A 178 -3.52 10.99 -2.17
C GLN A 178 -3.83 9.51 -2.16
N PHE A 179 -3.04 8.74 -1.42
CA PHE A 179 -3.20 7.29 -1.36
C PHE A 179 -3.40 6.83 0.08
N GLN A 180 -4.36 5.92 0.27
CA GLN A 180 -4.57 5.24 1.53
C GLN A 180 -4.32 3.75 1.35
N PHE A 181 -3.29 3.22 2.03
CA PHE A 181 -2.90 1.82 1.94
C PHE A 181 -3.67 0.95 2.93
N TYR A 182 -4.11 -0.20 2.46
CA TYR A 182 -4.79 -1.25 3.22
C TYR A 182 -4.03 -2.58 3.06
N PRO A 183 -2.89 -2.75 3.78
CA PRO A 183 -2.11 -3.99 3.77
C PRO A 183 -2.83 -5.14 4.46
N SER A 184 -2.33 -6.38 4.26
CA SER A 184 -2.81 -7.58 4.96
C SER A 184 -4.31 -7.79 4.89
N MET A 185 -4.93 -7.49 3.76
CA MET A 185 -6.38 -7.65 3.52
C MET A 185 -7.26 -6.81 4.47
N GLN A 186 -6.84 -5.60 4.87
CA GLN A 186 -7.57 -4.77 5.84
C GLN A 186 -8.96 -4.31 5.36
N LEU A 187 -9.23 -4.27 4.05
CA LEU A 187 -10.59 -4.04 3.54
C LEU A 187 -11.45 -5.33 3.55
N GLY A 188 -10.91 -6.42 4.09
CA GLY A 188 -11.58 -7.71 4.16
C GLY A 188 -11.40 -8.57 2.91
N GLY A 189 -11.96 -9.78 2.98
CA GLY A 189 -11.84 -10.77 1.90
C GLY A 189 -10.56 -11.60 1.99
N THR A 190 -10.27 -12.31 0.90
CA THR A 190 -9.10 -13.18 0.74
C THR A 190 -8.28 -12.73 -0.48
N PRO A 191 -6.98 -13.06 -0.58
CA PRO A 191 -6.14 -12.62 -1.70
C PRO A 191 -6.72 -12.91 -3.10
N PRO A 192 -7.38 -14.06 -3.39
CA PRO A 192 -8.04 -14.26 -4.67
C PRO A 192 -9.15 -13.25 -5.00
N GLN A 193 -9.80 -12.66 -3.99
CA GLN A 193 -10.89 -11.71 -4.19
C GLN A 193 -10.44 -10.30 -4.55
N LEU A 194 -9.15 -9.97 -4.47
CA LEU A 194 -8.62 -8.65 -4.81
C LEU A 194 -8.96 -8.24 -6.26
N VAL A 195 -8.93 -9.20 -7.20
CA VAL A 195 -9.32 -8.95 -8.60
C VAL A 195 -10.78 -8.51 -8.71
N ASP A 196 -11.68 -9.14 -7.97
CA ASP A 196 -13.09 -8.74 -7.97
C ASP A 196 -13.29 -7.42 -7.23
N GLN A 197 -12.57 -7.20 -6.12
CA GLN A 197 -12.64 -5.95 -5.36
C GLN A 197 -12.27 -4.72 -6.18
N VAL A 198 -11.23 -4.80 -7.03
CA VAL A 198 -10.88 -3.68 -7.90
C VAL A 198 -11.91 -3.49 -9.03
N ARG A 199 -12.44 -4.57 -9.59
CA ARG A 199 -13.49 -4.48 -10.63
C ARG A 199 -14.78 -3.89 -10.09
N ASP A 200 -15.17 -4.27 -8.89
CA ASP A 200 -16.41 -3.85 -8.22
C ASP A 200 -16.27 -2.50 -7.49
N GLY A 201 -15.10 -1.87 -7.51
CA GLY A 201 -14.84 -0.56 -6.86
C GLY A 201 -14.81 -0.61 -5.33
N VAL A 202 -14.62 -1.77 -4.71
CA VAL A 202 -14.38 -1.90 -3.25
C VAL A 202 -13.04 -1.25 -2.88
N SER A 203 -12.04 -1.44 -3.73
CA SER A 203 -10.76 -0.74 -3.70
C SER A 203 -10.51 -0.07 -5.04
N ASP A 204 -9.90 1.12 -5.01
CA ASP A 204 -9.56 1.84 -6.24
C ASP A 204 -8.38 1.20 -6.95
N ILE A 205 -7.41 0.69 -6.21
CA ILE A 205 -6.20 0.05 -6.72
C ILE A 205 -5.94 -1.23 -5.92
N VAL A 206 -5.52 -2.29 -6.60
CA VAL A 206 -5.05 -3.53 -5.96
C VAL A 206 -3.69 -3.93 -6.51
N TRP A 207 -2.85 -4.46 -5.61
CA TRP A 207 -1.67 -5.23 -5.99
C TRP A 207 -1.95 -6.69 -5.67
N THR A 208 -1.91 -7.55 -6.69
CA THR A 208 -2.35 -8.94 -6.53
C THR A 208 -1.67 -9.90 -7.51
N LEU A 209 -1.81 -11.18 -7.22
CA LEU A 209 -1.35 -12.30 -8.03
C LEU A 209 -2.52 -12.88 -8.83
N PRO A 210 -2.58 -12.66 -10.17
CA PRO A 210 -3.64 -13.22 -11.02
C PRO A 210 -3.76 -14.73 -10.93
N GLY A 211 -2.65 -15.43 -10.72
CA GLY A 211 -2.57 -16.89 -10.59
C GLY A 211 -3.37 -17.49 -9.42
N TYR A 212 -3.82 -16.68 -8.44
CA TYR A 212 -4.77 -17.10 -7.42
C TYR A 212 -6.16 -17.41 -7.98
N ASN A 213 -6.50 -16.86 -9.15
CA ASN A 213 -7.76 -17.04 -9.84
C ASN A 213 -7.59 -18.07 -10.98
N SER A 214 -7.42 -19.34 -10.62
CA SER A 214 -7.11 -20.42 -11.57
C SER A 214 -7.98 -20.39 -12.83
N GLY A 215 -7.34 -20.37 -14.01
CA GLY A 215 -7.98 -20.39 -15.31
C GLY A 215 -8.71 -19.11 -15.72
N ARG A 216 -8.59 -18.02 -14.95
CA ARG A 216 -9.15 -16.69 -15.28
C ARG A 216 -8.14 -15.84 -16.07
N PHE A 217 -6.85 -16.02 -15.83
CA PHE A 217 -5.75 -15.29 -16.45
C PHE A 217 -4.76 -16.25 -17.15
N PRO A 218 -5.22 -17.00 -18.18
CA PRO A 218 -4.38 -18.00 -18.82
C PRO A 218 -3.25 -17.38 -19.65
N LEU A 219 -3.47 -16.20 -20.25
CA LEU A 219 -2.50 -15.58 -21.14
C LEU A 219 -1.26 -15.13 -20.38
N ILE A 220 -1.42 -14.27 -19.36
CA ILE A 220 -0.28 -13.75 -18.59
C ILE A 220 0.46 -14.85 -17.83
N SER A 221 -0.18 -15.99 -17.55
CA SER A 221 0.46 -17.13 -16.88
C SER A 221 1.59 -17.77 -17.69
N VAL A 222 1.81 -17.36 -18.95
CA VAL A 222 3.00 -17.75 -19.73
C VAL A 222 4.28 -17.37 -19.01
N PHE A 223 4.31 -16.24 -18.31
CA PHE A 223 5.48 -15.78 -17.53
C PHE A 223 5.68 -16.53 -16.20
N GLU A 224 4.78 -17.43 -15.85
CA GLU A 224 4.92 -18.37 -14.74
C GLU A 224 5.50 -19.73 -15.18
N GLN A 225 5.81 -19.91 -16.49
CA GLN A 225 6.43 -21.15 -16.95
C GLN A 225 7.82 -21.30 -16.34
N PRO A 226 8.20 -22.51 -15.89
CA PRO A 226 9.49 -22.75 -15.25
C PRO A 226 10.67 -22.45 -16.19
N PHE A 227 11.76 -21.96 -15.62
CA PHE A 227 13.06 -21.81 -16.29
C PHE A 227 13.06 -20.88 -17.51
N MET A 228 12.13 -19.94 -17.61
CA MET A 228 12.04 -19.01 -18.75
C MET A 228 13.05 -17.85 -18.69
N SER A 229 13.45 -17.44 -17.50
CA SER A 229 14.25 -16.21 -17.34
C SER A 229 15.23 -16.30 -16.17
N ARG A 230 16.17 -15.33 -16.14
CA ARG A 230 17.14 -15.13 -15.05
C ARG A 230 16.96 -13.77 -14.34
N SER A 231 16.11 -12.89 -14.88
CA SER A 231 15.96 -11.53 -14.40
C SER A 231 14.49 -11.16 -14.26
N ALA A 232 14.13 -10.65 -13.10
CA ALA A 232 12.81 -10.08 -12.86
C ALA A 232 12.62 -8.78 -13.65
N GLU A 233 13.67 -7.96 -13.83
CA GLU A 233 13.61 -6.75 -14.62
C GLU A 233 13.25 -7.06 -16.10
N ALA A 234 13.99 -7.95 -16.74
CA ALA A 234 13.75 -8.33 -18.13
C ALA A 234 12.36 -8.95 -18.31
N THR A 235 11.98 -9.85 -17.37
CA THR A 235 10.67 -10.52 -17.42
C THR A 235 9.52 -9.54 -17.20
N SER A 236 9.66 -8.56 -16.31
CA SER A 236 8.61 -7.57 -16.04
C SER A 236 8.38 -6.64 -17.25
N GLN A 237 9.44 -6.22 -17.92
CA GLN A 237 9.35 -5.41 -19.15
C GLN A 237 8.70 -6.21 -20.29
N ALA A 238 9.18 -7.44 -20.53
CA ALA A 238 8.61 -8.35 -21.51
C ALA A 238 7.12 -8.60 -21.29
N MET A 239 6.73 -8.82 -20.03
CA MET A 239 5.35 -9.07 -19.65
C MET A 239 4.46 -7.85 -19.89
N TRP A 240 4.93 -6.63 -19.60
CA TRP A 240 4.19 -5.41 -19.89
C TRP A 240 3.92 -5.28 -21.40
N GLU A 241 4.96 -5.46 -22.22
CA GLU A 241 4.85 -5.37 -23.68
C GLU A 241 3.93 -6.47 -24.24
N PHE A 242 4.08 -7.69 -23.75
CA PHE A 242 3.24 -8.83 -24.16
C PHE A 242 1.77 -8.59 -23.82
N VAL A 243 1.47 -8.09 -22.61
CA VAL A 243 0.10 -7.80 -22.18
C VAL A 243 -0.47 -6.63 -22.99
N ALA A 244 0.30 -5.59 -23.29
CA ALA A 244 -0.14 -4.50 -24.14
C ALA A 244 -0.52 -5.00 -25.56
N LYS A 245 0.18 -6.01 -26.05
CA LYS A 245 -0.05 -6.60 -27.39
C LYS A 245 -1.19 -7.61 -27.44
N HIS A 246 -1.37 -8.41 -26.41
CA HIS A 246 -2.25 -9.60 -26.43
C HIS A 246 -3.30 -9.62 -25.31
N GLY A 247 -3.18 -8.76 -24.29
CA GLY A 247 -3.89 -8.89 -23.02
C GLY A 247 -5.25 -8.19 -22.94
N GLU A 248 -5.68 -7.44 -23.95
CA GLU A 248 -6.91 -6.64 -23.92
C GLU A 248 -8.13 -7.42 -23.41
N LYS A 249 -8.35 -8.61 -23.95
CA LYS A 249 -9.47 -9.49 -23.55
C LYS A 249 -9.34 -9.97 -22.11
N GLU A 250 -8.12 -10.30 -21.67
CA GLU A 250 -7.88 -10.89 -20.34
C GLU A 250 -8.06 -9.86 -19.23
N PHE A 251 -7.67 -8.62 -19.49
CA PHE A 251 -7.73 -7.51 -18.54
C PHE A 251 -8.90 -6.55 -18.77
N ALA A 252 -9.86 -6.91 -19.62
CA ALA A 252 -11.09 -6.15 -19.80
C ALA A 252 -11.78 -5.94 -18.43
N GLY A 253 -12.08 -4.69 -18.08
CA GLY A 253 -12.66 -4.31 -16.78
C GLY A 253 -11.65 -4.04 -15.68
N MET A 254 -10.36 -3.89 -16.02
CA MET A 254 -9.31 -3.36 -15.15
C MET A 254 -8.42 -2.40 -15.93
N HIS A 255 -8.01 -1.30 -15.33
CA HIS A 255 -6.97 -0.43 -15.85
C HIS A 255 -5.63 -0.85 -15.24
N LEU A 256 -4.73 -1.42 -16.06
CA LEU A 256 -3.43 -1.88 -15.57
C LEU A 256 -2.48 -0.71 -15.36
N LEU A 257 -1.92 -0.60 -14.17
CA LEU A 257 -0.87 0.37 -13.83
C LEU A 257 0.53 -0.24 -13.95
N ALA A 258 0.67 -1.53 -13.71
CA ALA A 258 1.91 -2.27 -13.97
C ALA A 258 1.63 -3.78 -14.02
N THR A 259 2.47 -4.50 -14.76
CA THR A 259 2.66 -5.94 -14.65
C THR A 259 4.11 -6.21 -14.31
N HIS A 260 4.38 -7.04 -13.32
CA HIS A 260 5.75 -7.36 -12.96
C HIS A 260 5.89 -8.75 -12.36
N THR A 261 7.12 -9.24 -12.30
CA THR A 261 7.43 -10.42 -11.52
C THR A 261 8.11 -10.03 -10.21
N THR A 262 8.11 -10.95 -9.25
CA THR A 262 9.00 -10.89 -8.08
C THR A 262 10.38 -11.45 -8.48
N ASP A 263 11.32 -11.54 -7.52
CA ASP A 263 12.55 -12.32 -7.71
C ASP A 263 12.23 -13.80 -8.00
N GLY A 264 13.21 -14.54 -8.50
CA GLY A 264 13.05 -15.95 -8.85
C GLY A 264 12.61 -16.78 -7.64
N ALA A 265 11.49 -17.50 -7.77
CA ALA A 265 11.01 -18.36 -6.72
C ALA A 265 11.95 -19.56 -6.53
N LEU A 266 12.14 -19.95 -5.28
CA LEU A 266 13.00 -21.07 -4.87
C LEU A 266 12.29 -21.95 -3.84
N ILE A 267 12.95 -23.01 -3.40
CA ILE A 267 12.34 -23.98 -2.49
C ILE A 267 12.82 -23.73 -1.06
N HIS A 268 11.89 -23.52 -0.15
CA HIS A 268 12.13 -23.38 1.27
C HIS A 268 11.58 -24.57 2.03
N THR A 269 12.39 -25.24 2.87
CA THR A 269 11.98 -26.42 3.61
C THR A 269 12.40 -26.37 5.08
N GLY A 270 11.62 -27.03 5.95
CA GLY A 270 11.88 -27.01 7.39
C GLY A 270 13.05 -27.90 7.80
N LYS A 271 12.95 -29.22 7.56
CA LYS A 271 13.84 -30.22 8.19
C LYS A 271 14.97 -30.71 7.30
N LYS A 272 14.75 -30.84 6.01
CA LYS A 272 15.73 -31.37 5.04
C LYS A 272 15.63 -30.61 3.74
N PRO A 273 16.76 -30.28 3.09
CA PRO A 273 16.75 -29.63 1.80
C PRO A 273 16.14 -30.52 0.70
N ILE A 274 15.65 -29.89 -0.35
CA ILE A 274 15.29 -30.53 -1.62
C ILE A 274 16.36 -30.08 -2.62
N ILE A 275 17.36 -30.91 -2.85
CA ILE A 275 18.48 -30.65 -3.77
C ILE A 275 18.55 -31.66 -4.91
N ARG A 276 17.64 -32.61 -4.96
CA ARG A 276 17.46 -33.60 -6.01
C ARG A 276 15.96 -33.85 -6.21
N MET A 277 15.57 -34.26 -7.40
CA MET A 277 14.19 -34.67 -7.71
C MET A 277 13.66 -35.71 -6.74
N ALA A 278 14.49 -36.68 -6.35
CA ALA A 278 14.12 -37.74 -5.40
C ALA A 278 13.73 -37.21 -4.01
N ASP A 279 14.21 -36.00 -3.62
CA ASP A 279 13.94 -35.39 -2.32
C ASP A 279 12.52 -34.83 -2.21
N PHE A 280 11.82 -34.63 -3.34
CA PHE A 280 10.39 -34.26 -3.36
C PHE A 280 9.47 -35.39 -2.90
N ARG A 281 9.95 -36.66 -2.97
CA ARG A 281 9.10 -37.81 -2.67
C ARG A 281 8.58 -37.76 -1.23
N GLY A 282 7.27 -37.82 -1.08
CA GLY A 282 6.58 -37.73 0.22
C GLY A 282 6.58 -36.36 0.86
N LYS A 283 7.01 -35.31 0.13
CA LYS A 283 6.95 -33.93 0.61
C LYS A 283 5.67 -33.21 0.14
N LYS A 284 5.04 -32.54 1.06
CA LYS A 284 3.94 -31.62 0.79
C LYS A 284 4.52 -30.21 0.62
N ILE A 285 4.44 -29.68 -0.58
CA ILE A 285 5.04 -28.39 -0.92
C ILE A 285 3.94 -27.39 -1.29
N ARG A 286 3.97 -26.23 -0.67
CA ARG A 286 3.04 -25.15 -1.01
C ARG A 286 3.24 -24.71 -2.46
N ALA A 287 2.12 -24.60 -3.19
CA ALA A 287 2.05 -24.03 -4.53
C ALA A 287 1.30 -22.69 -4.51
N ALA A 288 1.72 -21.75 -5.37
CA ALA A 288 1.07 -20.45 -5.50
C ALA A 288 -0.12 -20.49 -6.46
N ASN A 289 0.04 -21.20 -7.57
CA ASN A 289 -0.83 -21.19 -8.74
C ASN A 289 -0.88 -22.56 -9.40
N ARG A 290 -1.57 -22.64 -10.54
CA ARG A 290 -1.74 -23.89 -11.29
C ARG A 290 -0.42 -24.42 -11.85
N THR A 291 0.43 -23.56 -12.37
CA THR A 291 1.73 -23.95 -12.93
C THR A 291 2.63 -24.57 -11.86
N SER A 292 2.78 -23.90 -10.71
CA SER A 292 3.56 -24.45 -9.59
C SER A 292 2.97 -25.75 -9.02
N THR A 293 1.64 -25.90 -9.02
CA THR A 293 0.97 -27.15 -8.63
C THR A 293 1.36 -28.29 -9.55
N LYS A 294 1.32 -28.08 -10.85
CA LYS A 294 1.73 -29.08 -11.84
C LYS A 294 3.23 -29.39 -11.74
N LEU A 295 4.09 -28.36 -11.61
CA LEU A 295 5.52 -28.51 -11.48
C LEU A 295 5.88 -29.39 -10.29
N ILE A 296 5.34 -29.12 -9.10
CA ILE A 296 5.60 -29.91 -7.89
C ILE A 296 5.20 -31.36 -8.12
N SER A 297 4.06 -31.63 -8.76
CA SER A 297 3.60 -32.97 -9.08
C SER A 297 4.56 -33.71 -10.04
N LEU A 298 5.03 -33.00 -11.08
CA LEU A 298 5.99 -33.54 -12.05
C LEU A 298 7.36 -33.86 -11.41
N LEU A 299 7.77 -33.05 -10.43
CA LEU A 299 8.99 -33.27 -9.65
C LEU A 299 8.85 -34.37 -8.58
N GLY A 300 7.65 -34.94 -8.41
CA GLY A 300 7.37 -36.06 -7.50
C GLY A 300 6.92 -35.68 -6.10
N GLY A 301 6.61 -34.38 -5.86
CA GLY A 301 6.04 -33.86 -4.61
C GLY A 301 4.52 -33.89 -4.60
N THR A 302 3.94 -33.58 -3.44
CA THR A 302 2.51 -33.36 -3.26
C THR A 302 2.25 -31.85 -3.14
N PRO A 303 1.62 -31.23 -4.14
CA PRO A 303 1.33 -29.79 -4.08
C PRO A 303 0.17 -29.50 -3.11
N VAL A 304 0.28 -28.40 -2.38
CA VAL A 304 -0.79 -27.84 -1.55
C VAL A 304 -0.99 -26.38 -1.93
N ALA A 305 -2.05 -26.10 -2.67
CA ALA A 305 -2.34 -24.76 -3.14
C ALA A 305 -2.89 -23.88 -2.01
N MET A 306 -2.25 -22.72 -1.77
CA MET A 306 -2.72 -21.73 -0.81
C MET A 306 -2.12 -20.35 -1.07
N PRO A 307 -2.84 -19.25 -0.72
CA PRO A 307 -2.28 -17.90 -0.73
C PRO A 307 -1.10 -17.73 0.24
N VAL A 308 -0.19 -16.81 -0.11
CA VAL A 308 1.04 -16.49 0.64
C VAL A 308 0.81 -16.26 2.15
N PRO A 309 -0.22 -15.49 2.60
CA PRO A 309 -0.42 -15.25 4.03
C PRO A 309 -0.69 -16.50 4.89
N GLN A 310 -1.08 -17.62 4.26
CA GLN A 310 -1.36 -18.88 4.98
C GLN A 310 -0.12 -19.74 5.21
N ILE A 311 1.02 -19.42 4.57
CA ILE A 311 2.24 -20.23 4.61
C ILE A 311 2.79 -20.38 6.03
N PRO A 312 2.93 -19.31 6.85
CA PRO A 312 3.48 -19.45 8.20
C PRO A 312 2.70 -20.45 9.07
N GLU A 313 1.38 -20.39 9.03
CA GLU A 313 0.52 -21.31 9.77
C GLU A 313 0.64 -22.74 9.24
N ALA A 314 0.64 -22.91 7.92
CA ALA A 314 0.76 -24.22 7.27
C ALA A 314 2.09 -24.91 7.59
N LEU A 315 3.21 -24.16 7.59
CA LEU A 315 4.54 -24.67 8.00
C LEU A 315 4.58 -25.02 9.48
N SER A 316 4.09 -24.14 10.35
CA SER A 316 4.08 -24.34 11.81
C SER A 316 3.27 -25.57 12.22
N LYS A 317 2.13 -25.80 11.55
CA LYS A 317 1.25 -26.95 11.81
C LYS A 317 1.67 -28.24 11.07
N GLY A 318 2.71 -28.19 10.23
CA GLY A 318 3.15 -29.33 9.43
C GLY A 318 2.15 -29.75 8.33
N VAL A 319 1.27 -28.83 7.91
CA VAL A 319 0.38 -29.04 6.76
C VAL A 319 1.20 -29.14 5.49
N VAL A 320 2.29 -28.38 5.40
CA VAL A 320 3.30 -28.47 4.36
C VAL A 320 4.70 -28.65 4.96
N ASP A 321 5.57 -29.34 4.24
CA ASP A 321 7.00 -29.54 4.59
C ASP A 321 7.87 -28.38 4.11
N GLY A 322 7.37 -27.60 3.14
CA GLY A 322 8.06 -26.48 2.53
C GLY A 322 7.16 -25.68 1.60
N ALA A 323 7.74 -24.66 0.97
CA ALA A 323 7.03 -23.78 0.05
C ALA A 323 7.92 -23.37 -1.12
N ILE A 324 7.33 -23.21 -2.30
CA ILE A 324 7.93 -22.46 -3.41
C ILE A 324 7.46 -21.02 -3.29
N VAL A 325 8.40 -20.11 -2.98
CA VAL A 325 8.20 -18.66 -2.88
C VAL A 325 9.49 -17.93 -3.26
N PRO A 326 9.43 -16.66 -3.64
CA PRO A 326 10.60 -15.81 -3.82
C PRO A 326 11.18 -15.33 -2.47
N TRP A 327 12.40 -14.80 -2.48
CA TRP A 327 13.08 -14.31 -1.29
C TRP A 327 12.37 -13.13 -0.62
N ASP A 328 11.67 -12.26 -1.37
CA ASP A 328 10.95 -11.10 -0.82
C ASP A 328 9.91 -11.48 0.25
N VAL A 329 9.31 -12.67 0.11
CA VAL A 329 8.32 -13.21 1.04
C VAL A 329 8.95 -13.66 2.36
N VAL A 330 10.22 -14.07 2.33
CA VAL A 330 10.91 -14.65 3.50
C VAL A 330 10.97 -13.65 4.67
N PRO A 331 11.45 -12.41 4.51
CA PRO A 331 11.38 -11.41 5.57
C PRO A 331 9.96 -10.94 5.87
N ALA A 332 9.13 -10.75 4.85
CA ALA A 332 7.76 -10.23 5.00
C ALA A 332 6.90 -11.09 5.93
N LEU A 333 7.03 -12.41 5.84
CA LEU A 333 6.28 -13.39 6.63
C LEU A 333 7.13 -14.13 7.67
N LYS A 334 8.37 -13.70 7.88
CA LYS A 334 9.32 -14.33 8.83
C LYS A 334 9.53 -15.83 8.57
N LEU A 335 9.54 -16.24 7.31
CA LEU A 335 9.70 -17.66 6.96
C LEU A 335 11.05 -18.21 7.40
N HIS A 336 12.10 -17.39 7.45
CA HIS A 336 13.42 -17.74 8.00
C HIS A 336 13.39 -18.24 9.45
N GLU A 337 12.29 -18.02 10.18
CA GLU A 337 12.07 -18.57 11.53
C GLU A 337 11.42 -19.96 11.53
N LEU A 338 10.81 -20.36 10.41
CA LEU A 338 10.01 -21.57 10.26
C LEU A 338 10.69 -22.65 9.41
N VAL A 339 11.65 -22.26 8.57
CA VAL A 339 12.39 -23.14 7.67
C VAL A 339 13.88 -23.10 8.01
N GLY A 340 14.60 -24.19 7.69
CA GLY A 340 16.04 -24.30 7.95
C GLY A 340 16.88 -24.40 6.68
N HIS A 341 16.23 -24.57 5.53
CA HIS A 341 16.90 -24.82 4.25
C HIS A 341 16.23 -24.03 3.13
N HIS A 342 17.05 -23.41 2.27
CA HIS A 342 16.65 -22.71 1.07
C HIS A 342 17.43 -23.32 -0.09
N THR A 343 16.75 -23.68 -1.19
CA THR A 343 17.39 -24.29 -2.36
C THR A 343 17.17 -23.40 -3.57
N GLU A 344 18.25 -22.80 -4.03
CA GLU A 344 18.34 -21.98 -5.23
C GLU A 344 18.70 -22.80 -6.46
N MET A 345 18.42 -22.26 -7.62
CA MET A 345 18.87 -22.84 -8.89
C MET A 345 20.38 -22.72 -9.05
N ALA A 346 20.96 -23.46 -9.98
CA ALA A 346 22.38 -23.39 -10.29
C ALA A 346 22.77 -21.97 -10.73
N GLU A 347 23.97 -21.53 -10.34
CA GLU A 347 24.46 -20.17 -10.59
C GLU A 347 24.43 -19.82 -12.09
N GLY A 348 23.96 -18.62 -12.42
CA GLY A 348 23.84 -18.16 -13.80
C GLY A 348 22.81 -18.90 -14.65
N LYS A 349 22.03 -19.83 -14.07
CA LYS A 349 20.95 -20.53 -14.79
C LYS A 349 19.60 -19.85 -14.53
N PRO A 350 18.58 -20.17 -15.35
CA PRO A 350 17.23 -19.65 -15.14
C PRO A 350 16.65 -20.00 -13.78
N ALA A 351 15.86 -19.10 -13.21
CA ALA A 351 15.12 -19.33 -11.98
C ALA A 351 14.11 -20.49 -12.13
N LEU A 352 13.76 -21.13 -11.01
CA LEU A 352 12.75 -22.20 -11.01
C LEU A 352 11.46 -21.75 -11.67
N MET A 353 10.96 -20.58 -11.28
CA MET A 353 9.83 -19.89 -11.89
C MET A 353 9.73 -18.48 -11.31
N TYR A 354 8.94 -17.64 -11.95
CA TYR A 354 8.60 -16.31 -11.46
C TYR A 354 7.16 -16.25 -10.97
N THR A 355 6.89 -15.34 -10.08
CA THR A 355 5.53 -15.04 -9.62
C THR A 355 5.03 -13.80 -10.35
N VAL A 356 3.97 -13.94 -11.14
CA VAL A 356 3.33 -12.85 -11.87
C VAL A 356 2.48 -12.00 -10.94
N MET A 357 2.71 -10.71 -10.96
CA MET A 357 1.98 -9.71 -10.19
C MET A 357 1.39 -8.63 -11.09
N ILE A 358 0.25 -8.08 -10.72
CA ILE A 358 -0.34 -6.91 -11.35
C ILE A 358 -0.62 -5.83 -10.31
N LEU A 359 -0.42 -4.57 -10.71
CA LEU A 359 -1.01 -3.40 -10.09
C LEU A 359 -2.13 -2.92 -11.01
N ALA A 360 -3.36 -3.00 -10.54
CA ALA A 360 -4.54 -2.69 -11.34
C ALA A 360 -5.44 -1.69 -10.63
N MET A 361 -6.04 -0.78 -11.40
CA MET A 361 -6.96 0.25 -10.93
C MET A 361 -8.37 -0.03 -11.46
N ASN A 362 -9.38 0.38 -10.69
CA ASN A 362 -10.77 0.36 -11.14
C ASN A 362 -10.96 1.32 -12.33
N PRO A 363 -11.52 0.85 -13.48
CA PRO A 363 -11.67 1.68 -14.66
C PRO A 363 -12.51 2.93 -14.42
N ALA A 364 -13.64 2.81 -13.71
CA ALA A 364 -14.50 3.96 -13.45
C ALA A 364 -13.83 5.00 -12.54
N THR A 365 -13.00 4.58 -11.57
CA THR A 365 -12.18 5.48 -10.77
C THR A 365 -11.15 6.20 -11.64
N TYR A 366 -10.45 5.49 -12.53
CA TYR A 366 -9.48 6.09 -13.45
C TYR A 366 -10.14 7.08 -14.41
N GLU A 367 -11.23 6.69 -15.07
CA GLU A 367 -11.97 7.52 -16.03
C GLU A 367 -12.61 8.75 -15.36
N GLY A 368 -12.98 8.64 -14.09
CA GLY A 368 -13.53 9.74 -13.28
C GLY A 368 -12.50 10.81 -12.88
N LEU A 369 -11.20 10.54 -13.03
CA LEU A 369 -10.16 11.52 -12.75
C LEU A 369 -10.10 12.59 -13.87
N PRO A 370 -9.79 13.87 -13.53
CA PRO A 370 -9.39 14.88 -14.49
C PRO A 370 -8.26 14.40 -15.41
N GLU A 371 -8.24 14.87 -16.65
CA GLU A 371 -7.27 14.43 -17.67
C GLU A 371 -5.81 14.64 -17.24
N ASP A 372 -5.52 15.77 -16.61
CA ASP A 372 -4.19 16.09 -16.12
C ASP A 372 -3.74 15.13 -15.00
N LEU A 373 -4.67 14.69 -14.12
CA LEU A 373 -4.38 13.71 -13.08
C LEU A 373 -4.18 12.30 -13.66
N ARG A 374 -4.96 11.93 -14.68
CA ARG A 374 -4.74 10.65 -15.41
C ARG A 374 -3.35 10.62 -16.04
N LYS A 375 -2.96 11.70 -16.71
CA LYS A 375 -1.64 11.84 -17.31
C LYS A 375 -0.51 11.67 -16.29
N ILE A 376 -0.64 12.25 -15.09
CA ILE A 376 0.34 12.09 -14.01
C ILE A 376 0.49 10.62 -13.59
N ILE A 377 -0.62 9.88 -13.49
CA ILE A 377 -0.62 8.44 -13.19
C ILE A 377 0.05 7.66 -14.32
N ASP A 378 -0.32 7.92 -15.57
CA ASP A 378 0.16 7.19 -16.74
C ASP A 378 1.68 7.34 -16.92
N GLU A 379 2.22 8.57 -16.76
CA GLU A 379 3.65 8.85 -16.86
C GLU A 379 4.51 8.12 -15.83
N ARG A 380 3.91 7.71 -14.69
CA ARG A 380 4.60 7.02 -13.57
C ARG A 380 4.22 5.55 -13.45
N SER A 381 3.44 5.05 -14.39
CA SER A 381 2.92 3.68 -14.43
C SER A 381 3.39 2.97 -15.71
N GLY A 382 2.80 1.84 -16.04
CA GLY A 382 3.08 1.13 -17.27
C GLY A 382 4.48 0.52 -17.32
N ALA A 383 5.16 0.69 -18.44
CA ALA A 383 6.49 0.14 -18.68
C ALA A 383 7.52 0.62 -17.64
N VAL A 384 7.46 1.89 -17.26
CA VAL A 384 8.39 2.49 -16.29
C VAL A 384 8.27 1.83 -14.93
N LEU A 385 7.04 1.68 -14.42
CA LEU A 385 6.79 1.06 -13.13
C LEU A 385 7.06 -0.45 -13.16
N SER A 386 6.71 -1.12 -14.25
CA SER A 386 7.00 -2.56 -14.47
C SER A 386 8.49 -2.85 -14.42
N ARG A 387 9.30 -2.05 -15.12
CA ARG A 387 10.76 -2.14 -15.09
C ARG A 387 11.31 -1.91 -13.69
N ARG A 388 10.91 -0.81 -13.05
CA ARG A 388 11.34 -0.44 -11.68
C ARG A 388 11.02 -1.53 -10.67
N ALA A 389 9.85 -2.18 -10.80
CA ALA A 389 9.48 -3.30 -9.96
C ALA A 389 10.46 -4.45 -10.14
N GLY A 390 10.74 -4.88 -11.39
CA GLY A 390 11.68 -5.96 -11.66
C GLY A 390 13.08 -5.68 -11.11
N GLN A 391 13.61 -4.47 -11.31
CA GLN A 391 14.91 -4.03 -10.76
C GLN A 391 14.95 -4.17 -9.23
N LEU A 392 13.92 -3.68 -8.55
CA LEU A 392 13.81 -3.75 -7.10
C LEU A 392 13.92 -5.20 -6.59
N PHE A 393 13.27 -6.13 -7.27
CA PHE A 393 13.28 -7.55 -6.87
C PHE A 393 14.62 -8.22 -7.19
N ASP A 394 15.24 -7.95 -8.32
CA ASP A 394 16.55 -8.50 -8.66
C ASP A 394 17.64 -7.99 -7.71
N GLU A 395 17.62 -6.71 -7.32
CA GLU A 395 18.70 -6.10 -6.53
C GLU A 395 18.55 -6.32 -5.02
N ILE A 396 17.34 -6.16 -4.46
CA ILE A 396 17.15 -6.03 -3.01
C ILE A 396 16.58 -7.28 -2.36
N ALA A 397 15.65 -7.98 -3.04
CA ALA A 397 14.93 -9.10 -2.42
C ALA A 397 15.85 -10.25 -2.03
N VAL A 398 16.71 -10.67 -2.93
CA VAL A 398 17.67 -11.78 -2.72
C VAL A 398 18.64 -11.45 -1.60
N GLN A 399 19.28 -10.27 -1.62
CA GLN A 399 20.25 -9.86 -0.60
C GLN A 399 19.63 -9.79 0.80
N ASN A 400 18.41 -9.27 0.91
CA ASN A 400 17.69 -9.21 2.18
C ASN A 400 17.30 -10.59 2.69
N GLY A 401 16.84 -11.47 1.80
CA GLY A 401 16.47 -12.84 2.11
C GLY A 401 17.66 -13.64 2.63
N HIS A 402 18.80 -13.61 1.91
CA HIS A 402 20.05 -14.26 2.29
C HIS A 402 20.51 -13.82 3.66
N ARG A 403 20.67 -12.49 3.88
CA ARG A 403 21.14 -11.93 5.14
C ARG A 403 20.29 -12.39 6.33
N LEU A 404 18.98 -12.46 6.18
CA LEU A 404 18.10 -12.92 7.26
C LEU A 404 18.17 -14.43 7.48
N ALA A 405 18.23 -15.21 6.42
CA ALA A 405 18.39 -16.66 6.51
C ALA A 405 19.70 -17.03 7.22
N GLU A 406 20.80 -16.42 6.81
CA GLU A 406 22.13 -16.63 7.40
C GLU A 406 22.19 -16.17 8.86
N SER A 407 21.57 -15.05 9.21
CA SER A 407 21.53 -14.55 10.59
C SER A 407 20.83 -15.52 11.57
N ARG A 408 19.97 -16.39 11.05
CA ARG A 408 19.29 -17.45 11.80
C ARG A 408 20.01 -18.81 11.75
N GLY A 409 21.12 -18.90 11.00
CA GLY A 409 21.85 -20.13 10.78
C GLY A 409 21.18 -21.08 9.78
N ASN A 410 20.24 -20.60 8.99
CA ASN A 410 19.63 -21.37 7.91
C ASN A 410 20.67 -21.67 6.83
N LYS A 411 20.48 -22.77 6.11
CA LYS A 411 21.40 -23.19 5.06
C LYS A 411 20.83 -22.87 3.70
N ILE A 412 21.60 -22.15 2.90
CA ILE A 412 21.33 -21.91 1.50
C ILE A 412 22.07 -22.96 0.70
N HIS A 413 21.35 -23.68 -0.15
CA HIS A 413 21.84 -24.71 -1.02
C HIS A 413 21.69 -24.28 -2.47
N GLN A 414 22.66 -24.56 -3.28
CA GLN A 414 22.60 -24.35 -4.71
C GLN A 414 22.42 -25.71 -5.41
N LEU A 415 21.48 -25.75 -6.34
CA LEU A 415 21.24 -26.95 -7.15
C LEU A 415 22.44 -27.16 -8.09
N SER A 416 22.82 -28.43 -8.33
CA SER A 416 23.82 -28.72 -9.37
C SER A 416 23.21 -28.49 -10.75
N GLU A 417 24.04 -28.12 -11.72
CA GLU A 417 23.60 -27.98 -13.11
C GLU A 417 22.93 -29.26 -13.67
N ASP A 418 23.53 -30.39 -13.39
CA ASP A 418 22.99 -31.67 -13.82
C ASP A 418 21.60 -31.98 -13.27
N GLU A 419 21.38 -31.62 -12.01
CA GLU A 419 20.07 -31.80 -11.39
C GLU A 419 19.05 -30.80 -11.93
N GLN A 420 19.45 -29.55 -12.12
CA GLN A 420 18.58 -28.56 -12.74
C GLN A 420 18.18 -28.96 -14.17
N GLN A 421 19.08 -29.50 -14.95
CA GLN A 421 18.78 -30.03 -16.30
C GLN A 421 17.69 -31.11 -16.25
N LYS A 422 17.72 -32.02 -15.26
CA LYS A 422 16.65 -33.00 -15.08
C LYS A 422 15.31 -32.38 -14.78
N TRP A 423 15.31 -31.36 -13.92
CA TRP A 423 14.07 -30.60 -13.60
C TRP A 423 13.54 -29.85 -14.81
N MET A 424 14.40 -29.19 -15.57
CA MET A 424 14.04 -28.51 -16.81
C MET A 424 13.38 -29.46 -17.81
N LYS A 425 14.00 -30.63 -18.05
CA LYS A 425 13.47 -31.64 -18.97
C LYS A 425 12.07 -32.12 -18.57
N VAL A 426 11.83 -32.32 -17.29
CA VAL A 426 10.49 -32.69 -16.79
C VAL A 426 9.49 -31.56 -16.93
N ALA A 427 9.93 -30.31 -16.78
CA ALA A 427 9.10 -29.13 -16.87
C ALA A 427 8.68 -28.78 -18.30
N GLU A 428 9.41 -29.18 -19.35
CA GLU A 428 9.06 -28.94 -20.77
C GLU A 428 7.61 -29.33 -21.10
N ARG A 429 7.07 -30.31 -20.39
CA ARG A 429 5.68 -30.74 -20.54
C ARG A 429 4.68 -29.59 -20.23
N LEU A 430 5.05 -28.65 -19.35
CA LEU A 430 4.17 -27.56 -18.94
C LEU A 430 3.92 -26.58 -20.07
N ASP A 431 4.86 -26.40 -21.00
CA ASP A 431 4.68 -25.57 -22.19
C ASP A 431 3.49 -26.09 -23.02
N GLN A 432 3.45 -27.39 -23.28
CA GLN A 432 2.37 -28.03 -24.04
C GLN A 432 1.03 -27.95 -23.30
N ASP A 433 1.06 -28.07 -21.99
CA ASP A 433 -0.12 -27.95 -21.15
C ASP A 433 -0.66 -26.52 -21.17
N TRP A 434 0.21 -25.49 -21.18
CA TRP A 434 -0.16 -24.10 -21.27
C TRP A 434 -0.72 -23.75 -22.67
N ILE A 435 -0.07 -24.20 -23.74
CA ILE A 435 -0.55 -24.00 -25.12
C ILE A 435 -1.99 -24.51 -25.25
N LYS A 436 -2.28 -25.73 -24.80
CA LYS A 436 -3.62 -26.31 -24.84
C LYS A 436 -4.62 -25.50 -24.00
N GLU A 437 -4.19 -25.00 -22.86
CA GLU A 437 -5.03 -24.21 -21.95
C GLU A 437 -5.41 -22.88 -22.57
N VAL A 438 -4.43 -22.14 -23.09
CA VAL A 438 -4.67 -20.81 -23.65
C VAL A 438 -5.52 -20.90 -24.95
N GLU A 439 -5.28 -21.90 -25.80
CA GLU A 439 -6.09 -22.17 -26.98
C GLU A 439 -7.52 -22.59 -26.61
N GLY A 440 -7.68 -23.41 -25.58
CA GLY A 440 -8.99 -23.77 -25.03
C GLY A 440 -9.78 -22.61 -24.44
N LYS A 441 -9.12 -21.48 -24.15
CA LYS A 441 -9.73 -20.22 -23.72
C LYS A 441 -9.99 -19.23 -24.86
N GLY A 442 -9.74 -19.66 -26.11
CA GLY A 442 -10.04 -18.92 -27.32
C GLY A 442 -8.94 -17.90 -27.70
N TYR A 443 -7.71 -18.11 -27.27
CA TYR A 443 -6.54 -17.46 -27.84
C TYR A 443 -6.00 -18.31 -28.99
N ALA A 444 -5.87 -17.73 -30.16
CA ALA A 444 -5.33 -18.44 -31.31
C ALA A 444 -3.81 -18.61 -31.18
N ASN A 445 -3.28 -19.76 -31.65
CA ASN A 445 -1.85 -19.99 -31.82
C ASN A 445 -1.05 -19.85 -30.50
N GLY A 446 -1.37 -20.69 -29.50
CA GLY A 446 -0.69 -20.71 -28.21
C GLY A 446 0.83 -20.89 -28.29
N ALA A 447 1.30 -21.67 -29.28
CA ALA A 447 2.73 -21.85 -29.51
C ALA A 447 3.43 -20.55 -29.92
N ALA A 448 2.82 -19.73 -30.78
CA ALA A 448 3.39 -18.43 -31.16
C ALA A 448 3.37 -17.42 -30.00
N LEU A 449 2.34 -17.47 -29.16
CA LEU A 449 2.28 -16.64 -27.94
C LEU A 449 3.39 -17.00 -26.93
N LEU A 450 3.68 -18.29 -26.76
CA LEU A 450 4.78 -18.74 -25.90
C LEU A 450 6.13 -18.28 -26.45
N GLU A 451 6.31 -18.40 -27.77
CA GLU A 451 7.55 -17.96 -28.43
C GLU A 451 7.70 -16.43 -28.37
N ASP A 452 6.64 -15.64 -28.59
CA ASP A 452 6.66 -14.17 -28.44
C ASP A 452 7.08 -13.77 -27.01
N ALA A 453 6.53 -14.41 -25.98
CA ALA A 453 6.93 -14.18 -24.59
C ALA A 453 8.43 -14.45 -24.36
N ARG A 454 8.97 -15.55 -24.92
CA ARG A 454 10.39 -15.87 -24.82
C ARG A 454 11.28 -14.87 -25.54
N GLN A 455 10.90 -14.47 -26.75
CA GLN A 455 11.63 -13.47 -27.50
C GLN A 455 11.66 -12.12 -26.81
N LEU A 456 10.55 -11.66 -26.26
CA LEU A 456 10.49 -10.43 -25.49
C LEU A 456 11.40 -10.49 -24.24
N ILE A 457 11.40 -11.60 -23.50
CA ILE A 457 12.31 -11.81 -22.35
C ILE A 457 13.77 -11.72 -22.83
N GLN A 458 14.12 -12.37 -23.95
CA GLN A 458 15.48 -12.33 -24.49
C GLN A 458 15.90 -10.92 -24.90
N GLN A 459 15.04 -10.19 -25.62
CA GLN A 459 15.31 -8.81 -26.04
C GLN A 459 15.62 -7.89 -24.85
N HIS A 460 14.81 -7.96 -23.79
CA HIS A 460 15.03 -7.15 -22.60
C HIS A 460 16.25 -7.61 -21.77
N SER A 461 16.59 -8.92 -21.79
CA SER A 461 17.78 -9.44 -21.13
C SER A 461 19.06 -8.94 -21.81
N ASP A 462 19.09 -8.91 -23.14
CA ASP A 462 20.25 -8.44 -23.90
C ASP A 462 20.49 -6.93 -23.75
N THR A 463 19.42 -6.16 -23.51
CA THR A 463 19.49 -4.72 -23.27
C THR A 463 20.04 -4.38 -21.89
N ALA A 464 19.71 -5.17 -20.88
CA ALA A 464 20.18 -4.97 -19.50
C ALA A 464 21.69 -5.28 -19.34
N THR A 465 22.27 -6.04 -20.26
CA THR A 465 23.70 -6.44 -20.24
C THR A 465 24.62 -5.44 -20.95
N ARG A 466 24.08 -4.44 -21.63
CA ARG A 466 24.81 -3.36 -22.33
C ARG A 466 24.85 -2.09 -21.49
#